data_4904d166f38df125705dd3ddfb8a5419
#
_entry.id   4904d166f38df125705dd3ddfb8a5419
#
_cell.length_a   1.000
_cell.length_b   1.000
_cell.length_c   1.000
_cell.angle_alpha   90.00
_cell.angle_beta   90.00
_cell.angle_gamma   90.00
#
_symmetry.space_group_name_H-M   'P 1'
#
loop_
_entity.id
_entity.type
_entity.pdbx_description
1 polymer ?
#
loop_
_entity_poly.entity_id
_entity_poly.type
_entity_poly.pdbx_seq_one_letter_code
_entity_poly.pdbx_strand_id
1 'polypeptide(L)'
;MIKTTGSFLLAVIAAYLLGAIFISQGNIAAVVALGFDVGIGQRLDAAVHDTLNMTDIYLPLVAISLLLGFPVAYAIVRKRPHLRLIGFTMAGFVALIAIHVIIKAVVGISGVAPTRTILGLLCQGIAGGVGGYLFYRLSSNLQSY
;
A
#
# COMPACT_ATOMS: atom_id res chain seq x y z
N MET A 1 -0.79 -14.55 -19.03
CA MET A 1 -1.40 -13.21 -18.86
C MET A 1 -2.46 -13.20 -17.73
N ILE A 2 -3.53 -14.00 -17.81
CA ILE A 2 -4.61 -14.00 -16.78
C ILE A 2 -4.08 -14.18 -15.34
N LYS A 3 -3.12 -15.07 -15.14
CA LYS A 3 -2.54 -15.34 -13.80
C LYS A 3 -1.73 -14.15 -13.25
N THR A 4 -0.98 -13.46 -14.09
CA THR A 4 -0.22 -12.26 -13.67
C THR A 4 -1.16 -11.11 -13.26
N THR A 5 -2.25 -10.93 -14.04
CA THR A 5 -3.30 -9.97 -13.72
C THR A 5 -3.98 -10.30 -12.40
N GLY A 6 -4.32 -11.58 -12.16
CA GLY A 6 -4.89 -12.02 -10.88
C GLY A 6 -3.93 -11.79 -9.71
N SER A 7 -2.63 -12.08 -9.87
CA SER A 7 -1.61 -11.79 -8.85
C SER A 7 -1.50 -10.31 -8.56
N PHE A 8 -1.60 -9.46 -9.59
CA PHE A 8 -1.59 -8.01 -9.44
C PHE A 8 -2.82 -7.52 -8.66
N LEU A 9 -4.01 -7.96 -9.02
CA LEU A 9 -5.24 -7.57 -8.32
C LEU A 9 -5.21 -7.97 -6.84
N LEU A 10 -4.76 -9.19 -6.53
CA LEU A 10 -4.61 -9.63 -5.13
C LEU A 10 -3.56 -8.81 -4.38
N ALA A 11 -2.46 -8.43 -5.02
CA ALA A 11 -1.46 -7.56 -4.44
C ALA A 11 -2.01 -6.15 -4.13
N VAL A 12 -2.79 -5.59 -5.06
CA VAL A 12 -3.48 -4.29 -4.88
C VAL A 12 -4.46 -4.37 -3.72
N ILE A 13 -5.31 -5.40 -3.67
CA ILE A 13 -6.29 -5.58 -2.59
C ILE A 13 -5.58 -5.68 -1.23
N ALA A 14 -4.53 -6.50 -1.12
CA ALA A 14 -3.80 -6.64 0.13
C ALA A 14 -3.12 -5.34 0.58
N ALA A 15 -2.48 -4.62 -0.34
CA ALA A 15 -1.87 -3.32 -0.04
C ALA A 15 -2.93 -2.29 0.35
N TYR A 16 -4.08 -2.28 -0.34
CA TYR A 16 -5.21 -1.43 -0.01
C TYR A 16 -5.76 -1.68 1.38
N LEU A 17 -6.09 -2.94 1.71
CA LEU A 17 -6.65 -3.30 3.00
C LEU A 17 -5.72 -2.89 4.15
N LEU A 18 -4.44 -3.25 4.05
CA LEU A 18 -3.47 -2.92 5.08
C LEU A 18 -3.24 -1.42 5.18
N GLY A 19 -3.15 -0.73 4.05
CA GLY A 19 -2.97 0.71 4.00
C GLY A 19 -4.17 1.47 4.58
N ALA A 20 -5.41 1.06 4.27
CA ALA A 20 -6.63 1.64 4.82
C ALA A 20 -6.71 1.46 6.35
N ILE A 21 -6.35 0.28 6.86
CA ILE A 21 -6.26 0.03 8.30
C ILE A 21 -5.23 0.97 8.96
N PHE A 22 -4.05 1.12 8.37
CA PHE A 22 -3.04 2.04 8.90
C PHE A 22 -3.51 3.50 8.89
N ILE A 23 -4.24 3.92 7.86
CA ILE A 23 -4.84 5.26 7.79
C ILE A 23 -5.85 5.43 8.93
N SER A 24 -6.75 4.49 9.09
CA SER A 24 -7.78 4.51 10.13
C SER A 24 -7.16 4.62 11.53
N GLN A 25 -6.21 3.74 11.83
CA GLN A 25 -5.54 3.76 13.13
C GLN A 25 -4.69 5.01 13.35
N GLY A 26 -4.09 5.55 12.31
CA GLY A 26 -3.36 6.82 12.36
C GLY A 26 -4.28 8.02 12.65
N ASN A 27 -5.48 8.05 12.06
CA ASN A 27 -6.51 9.05 12.35
C ASN A 27 -6.97 8.96 13.82
N ILE A 28 -7.24 7.73 14.31
CA ILE A 28 -7.62 7.52 15.70
C ILE A 28 -6.49 7.92 16.66
N ALA A 29 -5.24 7.63 16.33
CA ALA A 29 -4.11 8.06 17.15
C ALA A 29 -4.06 9.59 17.30
N ALA A 30 -4.41 10.34 16.25
CA ALA A 30 -4.52 11.79 16.32
C ALA A 30 -5.67 12.24 17.23
N VAL A 31 -6.82 11.54 17.18
CA VAL A 31 -7.97 11.83 18.07
C VAL A 31 -7.62 11.57 19.54
N VAL A 32 -6.94 10.44 19.82
CA VAL A 32 -6.46 10.13 21.19
C VAL A 32 -5.46 11.18 21.69
N ALA A 33 -4.58 11.68 20.80
CA ALA A 33 -3.64 12.74 21.16
C ALA A 33 -4.32 14.07 21.53
N LEU A 34 -5.58 14.28 21.11
CA LEU A 34 -6.42 15.41 21.53
C LEU A 34 -7.12 15.20 22.88
N GLY A 35 -6.88 14.07 23.55
CA GLY A 35 -7.44 13.77 24.87
C GLY A 35 -8.74 12.97 24.86
N PHE A 36 -9.16 12.43 23.70
CA PHE A 36 -10.34 11.58 23.61
C PHE A 36 -9.98 10.12 23.86
N ASP A 37 -10.81 9.42 24.65
CA ASP A 37 -10.68 7.99 24.84
C ASP A 37 -11.38 7.24 23.70
N VAL A 38 -10.64 6.32 23.05
CA VAL A 38 -11.16 5.50 21.95
C VAL A 38 -10.93 4.03 22.29
N GLY A 39 -12.02 3.31 22.56
CA GLY A 39 -12.00 1.88 22.89
C GLY A 39 -11.67 0.99 21.68
N ILE A 40 -11.35 -0.28 21.98
CA ILE A 40 -10.99 -1.27 20.94
C ILE A 40 -12.13 -1.47 19.93
N GLY A 41 -13.40 -1.53 20.40
CA GLY A 41 -14.57 -1.66 19.53
C GLY A 41 -14.64 -0.51 18.50
N GLN A 42 -14.50 0.74 18.96
CA GLN A 42 -14.51 1.91 18.09
C GLN A 42 -13.36 1.91 17.09
N ARG A 43 -12.19 1.39 17.48
CA ARG A 43 -11.04 1.24 16.57
C ARG A 43 -11.31 0.23 15.45
N LEU A 44 -11.96 -0.88 15.77
CA LEU A 44 -12.34 -1.90 14.80
C LEU A 44 -13.45 -1.39 13.87
N ASP A 45 -14.48 -0.76 14.42
CA ASP A 45 -15.55 -0.16 13.62
C ASP A 45 -15.03 0.89 12.66
N ALA A 46 -14.13 1.77 13.13
CA ALA A 46 -13.49 2.76 12.28
C ALA A 46 -12.65 2.10 11.17
N ALA A 47 -11.87 1.06 11.46
CA ALA A 47 -11.08 0.35 10.48
C ALA A 47 -11.95 -0.29 9.38
N VAL A 48 -13.07 -0.91 9.76
CA VAL A 48 -14.04 -1.49 8.81
C VAL A 48 -14.70 -0.39 7.98
N HIS A 49 -15.19 0.65 8.65
CA HIS A 49 -15.84 1.79 7.98
C HIS A 49 -14.90 2.45 6.96
N ASP A 50 -13.67 2.78 7.36
CA ASP A 50 -12.71 3.45 6.48
C ASP A 50 -12.32 2.54 5.30
N THR A 51 -12.11 1.25 5.56
CA THR A 51 -11.81 0.28 4.50
C THR A 51 -12.93 0.20 3.45
N LEU A 52 -14.19 0.30 3.85
CA LEU A 52 -15.32 0.27 2.92
C LEU A 52 -15.52 1.60 2.18
N ASN A 53 -15.23 2.73 2.81
CA ASN A 53 -15.54 4.06 2.27
C ASN A 53 -14.35 4.76 1.59
N MET A 54 -13.14 4.19 1.64
CA MET A 54 -11.96 4.74 0.95
C MET A 54 -11.71 4.12 -0.42
N THR A 55 -12.60 3.22 -0.89
CA THR A 55 -12.45 2.51 -2.17
C THR A 55 -12.38 3.45 -3.36
N ASP A 56 -13.11 4.54 -3.36
CA ASP A 56 -13.26 5.42 -4.52
C ASP A 56 -11.99 6.21 -4.85
N ILE A 57 -11.19 6.54 -3.84
CA ILE A 57 -9.99 7.38 -3.99
C ILE A 57 -8.72 6.58 -3.70
N TYR A 58 -8.69 5.87 -2.57
CA TYR A 58 -7.45 5.23 -2.10
C TYR A 58 -7.14 3.95 -2.86
N LEU A 59 -8.14 3.15 -3.23
CA LEU A 59 -7.92 1.93 -4.01
C LEU A 59 -7.31 2.21 -5.39
N PRO A 60 -7.84 3.15 -6.21
CA PRO A 60 -7.20 3.56 -7.47
C PRO A 60 -5.78 4.09 -7.27
N LEU A 61 -5.54 4.85 -6.20
CA LEU A 61 -4.22 5.39 -5.88
C LEU A 61 -3.21 4.28 -5.63
N VAL A 62 -3.56 3.27 -4.83
CA VAL A 62 -2.75 2.07 -4.60
C VAL A 62 -2.52 1.30 -5.90
N ALA A 63 -3.57 1.11 -6.70
CA ALA A 63 -3.50 0.38 -7.96
C ALA A 63 -2.54 1.06 -8.95
N ILE A 64 -2.65 2.38 -9.13
CA ILE A 64 -1.77 3.16 -10.01
C ILE A 64 -0.32 3.10 -9.52
N SER A 65 -0.10 3.23 -8.20
CA SER A 65 1.24 3.16 -7.62
C SER A 65 1.93 1.85 -7.93
N LEU A 66 1.25 0.73 -7.70
CA LEU A 66 1.79 -0.61 -7.97
C LEU A 66 1.89 -0.90 -9.47
N LEU A 67 0.95 -0.39 -10.28
CA LEU A 67 0.98 -0.51 -11.74
C LEU A 67 2.21 0.17 -12.36
N LEU A 68 2.66 1.26 -11.78
CA LEU A 68 3.90 1.95 -12.20
C LEU A 68 5.14 1.30 -11.58
N GLY A 69 5.08 0.89 -10.32
CA GLY A 69 6.23 0.34 -9.60
C GLY A 69 6.66 -1.05 -10.07
N PHE A 70 5.72 -1.95 -10.34
CA PHE A 70 6.05 -3.33 -10.70
C PHE A 70 6.71 -3.52 -12.05
N PRO A 71 6.35 -2.81 -13.14
CA PRO A 71 7.10 -2.87 -14.39
C PRO A 71 8.54 -2.37 -14.25
N VAL A 72 8.77 -1.33 -13.44
CA VAL A 72 10.12 -0.84 -13.13
C VAL A 72 10.92 -1.92 -12.40
N ALA A 73 10.34 -2.52 -11.35
CA ALA A 73 10.97 -3.65 -10.67
C ALA A 73 11.31 -4.79 -11.62
N TYR A 74 10.35 -5.19 -12.47
CA TYR A 74 10.56 -6.24 -13.44
C TYR A 74 11.73 -5.94 -14.40
N ALA A 75 11.80 -4.71 -14.92
CA ALA A 75 12.90 -4.29 -15.82
C ALA A 75 14.27 -4.40 -15.13
N ILE A 76 14.34 -4.09 -13.83
CA ILE A 76 15.58 -4.17 -13.05
C ILE A 76 15.98 -5.62 -12.76
N VAL A 77 15.01 -6.44 -12.29
CA VAL A 77 15.31 -7.78 -11.76
C VAL A 77 15.23 -8.90 -12.80
N ARG A 78 14.76 -8.63 -14.03
CA ARG A 78 14.59 -9.66 -15.08
C ARG A 78 15.86 -10.46 -15.38
N LYS A 79 17.02 -9.83 -15.26
CA LYS A 79 18.34 -10.46 -15.46
C LYS A 79 18.95 -11.05 -14.18
N ARG A 80 18.28 -10.88 -13.03
CA ARG A 80 18.75 -11.31 -11.70
C ARG A 80 17.62 -11.97 -10.91
N PRO A 81 17.25 -13.23 -11.23
CA PRO A 81 16.09 -13.89 -10.63
C PRO A 81 16.12 -13.96 -9.10
N HIS A 82 17.31 -14.07 -8.49
CA HIS A 82 17.50 -14.10 -7.04
C HIS A 82 17.10 -12.77 -6.34
N LEU A 83 17.06 -11.66 -7.08
CA LEU A 83 16.65 -10.36 -6.53
C LEU A 83 15.16 -10.08 -6.69
N ARG A 84 14.38 -10.96 -7.30
CA ARG A 84 12.95 -10.72 -7.58
C ARG A 84 12.14 -10.45 -6.33
N LEU A 85 12.37 -11.20 -5.26
CA LEU A 85 11.70 -10.98 -3.98
C LEU A 85 11.92 -9.56 -3.47
N ILE A 86 13.19 -9.18 -3.34
CA ILE A 86 13.57 -7.86 -2.83
C ILE A 86 13.07 -6.77 -3.80
N GLY A 87 13.23 -6.98 -5.11
CA GLY A 87 12.85 -6.02 -6.14
C GLY A 87 11.36 -5.65 -6.10
N PHE A 88 10.47 -6.64 -6.09
CA PHE A 88 9.03 -6.37 -6.03
C PHE A 88 8.57 -5.84 -4.67
N THR A 89 9.13 -6.36 -3.57
CA THR A 89 8.81 -5.86 -2.23
C THR A 89 9.21 -4.40 -2.07
N MET A 90 10.44 -4.06 -2.47
CA MET A 90 10.94 -2.67 -2.40
C MET A 90 10.21 -1.75 -3.39
N ALA A 91 9.85 -2.24 -4.57
CA ALA A 91 9.08 -1.44 -5.52
C ALA A 91 7.69 -1.08 -4.98
N GLY A 92 6.99 -2.02 -4.35
CA GLY A 92 5.72 -1.74 -3.68
C GLY A 92 5.88 -0.75 -2.54
N PHE A 93 6.89 -0.94 -1.70
CA PHE A 93 7.21 -0.03 -0.59
C PHE A 93 7.47 1.40 -1.09
N VAL A 94 8.37 1.55 -2.03
CA VAL A 94 8.75 2.87 -2.57
C VAL A 94 7.61 3.50 -3.36
N ALA A 95 6.86 2.72 -4.13
CA ALA A 95 5.76 3.24 -4.95
C ALA A 95 4.67 3.90 -4.10
N LEU A 96 4.26 3.27 -2.98
CA LEU A 96 3.27 3.87 -2.10
C LEU A 96 3.79 5.11 -1.37
N ILE A 97 5.04 5.13 -0.94
CA ILE A 97 5.62 6.35 -0.37
C ILE A 97 5.67 7.45 -1.43
N ALA A 98 6.17 7.13 -2.62
CA ALA A 98 6.35 8.10 -3.70
C ALA A 98 5.04 8.79 -4.10
N ILE A 99 3.94 8.03 -4.25
CA ILE A 99 2.66 8.62 -4.63
C ILE A 99 2.16 9.64 -3.59
N HIS A 100 2.29 9.35 -2.30
CA HIS A 100 1.90 10.29 -1.25
C HIS A 100 2.80 11.54 -1.23
N VAL A 101 4.10 11.37 -1.44
CA VAL A 101 5.04 12.50 -1.54
C VAL A 101 4.75 13.34 -2.78
N ILE A 102 4.47 12.73 -3.92
CA ILE A 102 4.13 13.42 -5.18
C ILE A 102 2.82 14.20 -5.02
N ILE A 103 1.77 13.59 -4.46
CA ILE A 103 0.50 14.28 -4.20
C ILE A 103 0.74 15.51 -3.32
N LYS A 104 1.50 15.36 -2.24
CA LYS A 104 1.83 16.49 -1.36
C LYS A 104 2.61 17.58 -2.08
N ALA A 105 3.56 17.22 -2.94
CA ALA A 105 4.37 18.18 -3.70
C ALA A 105 3.57 18.92 -4.78
N VAL A 106 2.63 18.22 -5.45
CA VAL A 106 1.84 18.79 -6.56
C VAL A 106 0.62 19.54 -6.06
N VAL A 107 -0.10 18.98 -5.09
CA VAL A 107 -1.37 19.54 -4.59
C VAL A 107 -1.17 20.47 -3.39
N GLY A 108 0.01 20.43 -2.77
CA GLY A 108 0.35 21.24 -1.58
C GLY A 108 -0.22 20.69 -0.26
N ILE A 109 -1.05 19.65 -0.31
CA ILE A 109 -1.63 19.00 0.87
C ILE A 109 -1.39 17.49 0.83
N SER A 110 -1.29 16.89 2.01
CA SER A 110 -1.28 15.41 2.10
C SER A 110 -2.66 14.87 1.81
N GLY A 111 -2.78 13.98 0.84
CA GLY A 111 -4.07 13.37 0.48
C GLY A 111 -4.70 12.55 1.61
N VAL A 112 -3.87 12.08 2.54
CA VAL A 112 -4.30 11.32 3.72
C VAL A 112 -3.60 11.89 4.96
N ALA A 113 -4.35 12.19 6.02
CA ALA A 113 -3.83 12.86 7.20
C ALA A 113 -2.64 12.15 7.87
N PRO A 114 -2.63 10.83 8.09
CA PRO A 114 -1.49 10.14 8.70
C PRO A 114 -0.18 10.25 7.92
N THR A 115 -0.24 10.42 6.59
CA THR A 115 0.96 10.56 5.75
C THR A 115 1.68 11.90 5.87
N ARG A 116 1.18 12.79 6.74
CA ARG A 116 1.90 14.01 7.15
C ARG A 116 3.11 13.69 8.04
N THR A 117 3.10 12.54 8.69
CA THR A 117 4.18 12.06 9.54
C THR A 117 5.05 11.04 8.80
N ILE A 118 6.32 10.95 9.19
CA ILE A 118 7.25 9.94 8.67
C ILE A 118 6.73 8.53 8.98
N LEU A 119 6.21 8.32 10.20
CA LEU A 119 5.65 7.04 10.60
C LEU A 119 4.47 6.62 9.70
N GLY A 120 3.55 7.53 9.43
CA GLY A 120 2.41 7.25 8.55
C GLY A 120 2.86 6.94 7.12
N LEU A 121 3.87 7.64 6.59
CA LEU A 121 4.47 7.31 5.29
C LEU A 121 5.12 5.92 5.28
N LEU A 122 5.85 5.57 6.33
CA LEU A 122 6.45 4.24 6.46
C LEU A 122 5.39 3.13 6.54
N CYS A 123 4.30 3.36 7.25
CA CYS A 123 3.16 2.43 7.30
C CYS A 123 2.57 2.21 5.89
N GLN A 124 2.44 3.27 5.09
CA GLN A 124 2.01 3.13 3.68
C GLN A 124 3.04 2.35 2.85
N GLY A 125 4.33 2.63 3.05
CA GLY A 125 5.39 1.85 2.43
C GLY A 125 5.31 0.37 2.78
N ILE A 126 5.09 0.02 4.06
CA ILE A 126 4.91 -1.37 4.51
C ILE A 126 3.72 -2.02 3.80
N ALA A 127 2.58 -1.33 3.71
CA ALA A 127 1.42 -1.84 2.99
C ALA A 127 1.74 -2.14 1.51
N GLY A 128 2.45 -1.24 0.83
CA GLY A 128 2.94 -1.45 -0.53
C GLY A 128 3.94 -2.59 -0.64
N GLY A 129 4.85 -2.71 0.33
CA GLY A 129 5.82 -3.80 0.41
C GLY A 129 5.14 -5.17 0.53
N VAL A 130 4.10 -5.28 1.36
CA VAL A 130 3.28 -6.50 1.47
C VAL A 130 2.62 -6.84 0.13
N GLY A 131 2.06 -5.84 -0.57
CA GLY A 131 1.53 -6.03 -1.92
C GLY A 131 2.60 -6.53 -2.90
N GLY A 132 3.80 -5.95 -2.88
CA GLY A 132 4.93 -6.38 -3.71
C GLY A 132 5.40 -7.79 -3.39
N TYR A 133 5.47 -8.16 -2.12
CA TYR A 133 5.77 -9.52 -1.67
C TYR A 133 4.75 -10.54 -2.19
N LEU A 134 3.46 -10.23 -2.04
CA LEU A 134 2.39 -11.11 -2.52
C LEU A 134 2.43 -11.26 -4.05
N PHE A 135 2.65 -10.17 -4.78
CA PHE A 135 2.81 -10.22 -6.23
C PHE A 135 3.96 -11.16 -6.62
N TYR A 136 5.12 -11.02 -5.96
CA TYR A 136 6.24 -11.95 -6.18
C TYR A 136 5.85 -13.40 -5.91
N ARG A 137 5.27 -13.70 -4.76
CA ARG A 137 4.88 -15.08 -4.37
C ARG A 137 3.90 -15.70 -5.35
N LEU A 138 2.86 -14.97 -5.72
CA LEU A 138 1.81 -15.46 -6.60
C LEU A 138 2.27 -15.55 -8.07
N SER A 139 3.13 -14.65 -8.52
CA SER A 139 3.67 -14.67 -9.88
C SER A 139 4.82 -15.67 -10.05
N SER A 140 5.57 -16.01 -9.00
CA SER A 140 6.70 -16.94 -9.06
C SER A 140 6.26 -18.41 -9.18
N ASN A 141 5.18 -18.79 -8.51
CA ASN A 141 4.59 -20.14 -8.61
C ASN A 141 4.09 -20.50 -10.02
N LEU A 142 4.18 -19.59 -10.97
CA LEU A 142 3.68 -19.75 -12.34
C LEU A 142 4.79 -20.02 -13.35
N GLN A 143 6.06 -20.01 -12.92
CA GLN A 143 7.23 -20.29 -13.79
C GLN A 143 7.81 -21.69 -13.59
N SER A 144 7.19 -22.52 -12.76
CA SER A 144 7.62 -23.89 -12.49
C SER A 144 6.93 -24.95 -13.34
N TYR A 145 6.42 -24.60 -14.53
CA TYR A 145 5.93 -25.54 -15.54
C TYR A 145 6.47 -25.19 -16.91
#